data_409ef2534fec49dddda2eaf75eee1948
#
_entry.id   409ef2534fec49dddda2eaf75eee1948
#
_cell.length_a   1.000
_cell.length_b   1.000
_cell.length_c   1.000
_cell.angle_alpha   90.00
_cell.angle_beta   90.00
_cell.angle_gamma   90.00
#
_symmetry.space_group_name_H-M   'P 1'
#
loop_
_entity.id
_entity.type
_entity.pdbx_description
1 polymer ?
#
loop_
_entity_poly.entity_id
_entity_poly.type
_entity_poly.pdbx_seq_one_letter_code
_entity_poly.pdbx_strand_id
1 'polypeptide(L)'
;MLFRSDKAQEAAQAFERYDLVSAAVVDEAGKLLGRVTIDTVVDYIRDKSESEALAQAGLREEEDIFASVWDSVKNRWAWLAVNLVTAFIASRVIGAFEGSIERLVALAALMPIVAGIGGNSGNQTITMIVRALAMGQLQPGQANRLWRKELGVSVINGVVWGGAMGVLAWMLYGSFSLGLVMLAATTLNLMLAATMGVLIPTMME
;
A
#
# COMPACT_ATOMS: atom_id res chain seq x y z
N MET A 1 -34.11 -1.86 5.21
CA MET A 1 -34.18 -2.44 6.57
C MET A 1 -32.83 -3.08 6.80
N LEU A 2 -32.18 -2.78 7.92
CA LEU A 2 -30.87 -3.31 8.29
C LEU A 2 -31.05 -4.23 9.50
N PHE A 3 -30.25 -5.30 9.58
CA PHE A 3 -30.22 -6.14 10.77
C PHE A 3 -29.11 -5.66 11.71
N ARG A 4 -29.28 -5.87 13.00
CA ARG A 4 -28.25 -5.55 14.01
C ARG A 4 -26.92 -6.26 13.74
N SER A 5 -26.96 -7.43 13.10
CA SER A 5 -25.80 -8.25 12.73
C SER A 5 -25.08 -7.79 11.45
N ASP A 6 -25.70 -6.88 10.67
CA ASP A 6 -25.09 -6.38 9.44
C ASP A 6 -23.81 -5.56 9.78
N LYS A 7 -22.77 -5.74 8.97
CA LYS A 7 -21.54 -4.97 9.13
C LYS A 7 -21.81 -3.50 8.79
N ALA A 8 -21.22 -2.59 9.56
CA ALA A 8 -21.37 -1.15 9.34
C ALA A 8 -21.00 -0.71 7.91
N GLN A 9 -20.04 -1.41 7.27
CA GLN A 9 -19.66 -1.18 5.88
C GLN A 9 -20.77 -1.54 4.89
N GLU A 10 -21.48 -2.65 5.12
CA GLU A 10 -22.60 -3.07 4.28
C GLU A 10 -23.77 -2.11 4.41
N ALA A 11 -24.01 -1.64 5.64
CA ALA A 11 -24.99 -0.60 5.91
C ALA A 11 -24.64 0.70 5.15
N ALA A 12 -23.38 1.15 5.20
CA ALA A 12 -22.92 2.35 4.49
C ALA A 12 -23.11 2.22 2.97
N GLN A 13 -22.76 1.07 2.39
CA GLN A 13 -22.99 0.79 0.97
C GLN A 13 -24.47 0.78 0.59
N ALA A 14 -25.35 0.30 1.49
CA ALA A 14 -26.78 0.34 1.25
C ALA A 14 -27.33 1.77 1.22
N PHE A 15 -26.83 2.64 2.11
CA PHE A 15 -27.20 4.06 2.11
C PHE A 15 -26.79 4.75 0.81
N GLU A 16 -25.58 4.50 0.32
CA GLU A 16 -25.08 5.03 -0.95
C GLU A 16 -25.86 4.47 -2.15
N ARG A 17 -26.10 3.15 -2.18
CA ARG A 17 -26.75 2.48 -3.33
C ARG A 17 -28.22 2.88 -3.50
N TYR A 18 -28.91 3.14 -2.41
CA TYR A 18 -30.35 3.38 -2.40
C TYR A 18 -30.72 4.82 -2.02
N ASP A 19 -29.75 5.73 -1.93
CA ASP A 19 -29.91 7.14 -1.55
C ASP A 19 -30.75 7.31 -0.26
N LEU A 20 -30.43 6.49 0.75
CA LEU A 20 -31.21 6.45 1.99
C LEU A 20 -30.86 7.65 2.88
N VAL A 21 -31.88 8.29 3.43
CA VAL A 21 -31.73 9.33 4.48
C VAL A 21 -31.73 8.70 5.89
N SER A 22 -32.49 7.62 6.04
CA SER A 22 -32.52 6.82 7.27
C SER A 22 -32.97 5.39 6.99
N ALA A 23 -32.53 4.44 7.82
CA ALA A 23 -32.95 3.04 7.74
C ALA A 23 -33.31 2.50 9.13
N ALA A 24 -34.38 1.70 9.18
CA ALA A 24 -34.74 0.98 10.40
C ALA A 24 -33.77 -0.16 10.67
N VAL A 25 -33.37 -0.32 11.92
CA VAL A 25 -32.56 -1.45 12.41
C VAL A 25 -33.46 -2.39 13.22
N VAL A 26 -33.43 -3.67 12.84
CA VAL A 26 -34.25 -4.72 13.46
C VAL A 26 -33.37 -5.83 14.04
N ASP A 27 -33.90 -6.58 14.98
CA ASP A 27 -33.32 -7.84 15.42
C ASP A 27 -33.70 -9.00 14.47
N GLU A 28 -33.21 -10.21 14.77
CA GLU A 28 -33.50 -11.42 13.99
C GLU A 28 -34.99 -11.80 14.01
N ALA A 29 -35.75 -11.35 15.02
CA ALA A 29 -37.17 -11.54 15.14
C ALA A 29 -38.02 -10.46 14.41
N GLY A 30 -37.35 -9.51 13.73
CA GLY A 30 -38.00 -8.40 13.03
C GLY A 30 -38.49 -7.26 13.92
N LYS A 31 -38.11 -7.25 15.21
CA LYS A 31 -38.48 -6.18 16.14
C LYS A 31 -37.60 -4.97 15.92
N LEU A 32 -38.20 -3.79 15.85
CA LEU A 32 -37.49 -2.53 15.69
C LEU A 32 -36.62 -2.24 16.92
N LEU A 33 -35.32 -2.08 16.69
CA LEU A 33 -34.33 -1.70 17.70
C LEU A 33 -34.02 -0.21 17.68
N GLY A 34 -34.07 0.40 16.49
CA GLY A 34 -33.75 1.81 16.33
C GLY A 34 -33.70 2.20 14.86
N ARG A 35 -33.04 3.31 14.59
CA ARG A 35 -32.75 3.80 13.24
C ARG A 35 -31.32 4.25 13.10
N VAL A 36 -30.74 4.09 11.93
CA VAL A 36 -29.48 4.71 11.51
C VAL A 36 -29.82 5.84 10.53
N THR A 37 -29.19 6.98 10.67
CA THR A 37 -29.35 8.13 9.79
C THR A 37 -28.11 8.31 8.90
N ILE A 38 -28.28 9.07 7.83
CA ILE A 38 -27.18 9.39 6.91
C ILE A 38 -26.00 10.07 7.65
N ASP A 39 -26.26 10.91 8.63
CA ASP A 39 -25.21 11.58 9.41
C ASP A 39 -24.32 10.55 10.11
N THR A 40 -24.91 9.54 10.77
CA THR A 40 -24.16 8.44 11.40
C THR A 40 -23.31 7.65 10.39
N VAL A 41 -23.84 7.48 9.18
CA VAL A 41 -23.11 6.78 8.11
C VAL A 41 -21.95 7.63 7.60
N VAL A 42 -22.14 8.92 7.45
CA VAL A 42 -21.09 9.87 7.05
C VAL A 42 -19.97 9.92 8.09
N ASP A 43 -20.33 10.00 9.37
CA ASP A 43 -19.35 9.95 10.47
C ASP A 43 -18.54 8.66 10.42
N TYR A 44 -19.20 7.50 10.27
CA TYR A 44 -18.53 6.21 10.14
C TYR A 44 -17.56 6.14 8.94
N ILE A 45 -17.98 6.65 7.78
CA ILE A 45 -17.13 6.67 6.57
C ILE A 45 -15.92 7.57 6.78
N ARG A 46 -16.10 8.71 7.42
CA ARG A 46 -15.04 9.65 7.75
C ARG A 46 -14.04 9.04 8.71
N ASP A 47 -14.49 8.51 9.85
CA ASP A 47 -13.63 7.88 10.86
C ASP A 47 -12.84 6.70 10.25
N LYS A 48 -13.49 5.91 9.40
CA LYS A 48 -12.85 4.82 8.69
C LYS A 48 -11.77 5.31 7.72
N SER A 49 -12.06 6.35 6.95
CA SER A 49 -11.10 6.93 6.00
C SER A 49 -9.89 7.53 6.73
N GLU A 50 -10.10 8.22 7.85
CA GLU A 50 -9.03 8.75 8.71
C GLU A 50 -8.18 7.61 9.28
N SER A 51 -8.81 6.56 9.82
CA SER A 51 -8.11 5.37 10.33
C SER A 51 -7.28 4.66 9.25
N GLU A 52 -7.81 4.50 8.05
CA GLU A 52 -7.08 3.91 6.92
C GLU A 52 -5.87 4.78 6.50
N ALA A 53 -6.02 6.10 6.49
CA ALA A 53 -4.93 7.03 6.19
C ALA A 53 -3.81 6.95 7.24
N LEU A 54 -4.15 6.88 8.52
CA LEU A 54 -3.21 6.73 9.62
C LEU A 54 -2.49 5.37 9.57
N ALA A 55 -3.21 4.30 9.29
CA ALA A 55 -2.64 2.96 9.15
C ALA A 55 -1.62 2.89 7.99
N GLN A 56 -1.88 3.57 6.86
CA GLN A 56 -0.93 3.67 5.75
C GLN A 56 0.35 4.43 6.14
N ALA A 57 0.23 5.41 7.04
CA ALA A 57 1.37 6.13 7.61
C ALA A 57 2.10 5.34 8.73
N GLY A 58 1.59 4.17 9.11
CA GLY A 58 2.15 3.34 10.18
C GLY A 58 1.79 3.80 11.58
N LEU A 59 0.75 4.62 11.71
CA LEU A 59 0.17 5.04 13.00
C LEU A 59 -0.96 4.09 13.38
N ARG A 60 -1.11 3.80 14.66
CA ARG A 60 -2.14 2.88 15.16
C ARG A 60 -3.47 3.56 15.40
N GLU A 61 -3.41 4.77 15.90
CA GLU A 61 -4.56 5.55 16.36
C GLU A 61 -4.37 7.02 15.99
N GLU A 62 -5.46 7.77 15.97
CA GLU A 62 -5.42 9.21 15.90
C GLU A 62 -4.65 9.75 17.10
N GLU A 63 -3.63 10.54 16.83
CA GLU A 63 -2.74 11.11 17.84
C GLU A 63 -3.05 12.59 17.98
N ASP A 64 -3.42 13.03 19.19
CA ASP A 64 -3.47 14.46 19.49
C ASP A 64 -2.08 15.06 19.28
N ILE A 65 -2.03 16.16 18.54
CA ILE A 65 -0.78 16.88 18.23
C ILE A 65 -0.03 17.28 19.52
N PHE A 66 -0.77 17.45 20.62
CA PHE A 66 -0.25 17.78 21.94
C PHE A 66 -0.16 16.57 22.89
N ALA A 67 -0.29 15.35 22.38
CA ALA A 67 -0.14 14.13 23.16
C ALA A 67 1.21 14.07 23.88
N SER A 68 1.30 13.29 24.96
CA SER A 68 2.57 13.11 25.65
C SER A 68 3.58 12.40 24.75
N VAL A 69 4.88 12.71 24.92
CA VAL A 69 5.98 12.05 24.15
C VAL A 69 5.89 10.53 24.25
N TRP A 70 5.49 10.03 25.44
CA TRP A 70 5.42 8.58 25.66
C TRP A 70 4.28 7.90 24.88
N ASP A 71 3.15 8.56 24.75
CA ASP A 71 2.01 8.05 23.98
C ASP A 71 2.34 8.06 22.48
N SER A 72 2.97 9.14 21.99
CA SER A 72 3.46 9.23 20.61
C SER A 72 4.48 8.12 20.30
N VAL A 73 5.39 7.82 21.21
CA VAL A 73 6.37 6.73 21.04
C VAL A 73 5.65 5.38 20.91
N LYS A 74 4.69 5.09 21.79
CA LYS A 74 3.93 3.83 21.76
C LYS A 74 3.15 3.65 20.45
N ASN A 75 2.56 4.73 19.94
CA ASN A 75 1.78 4.71 18.72
C ASN A 75 2.64 4.29 17.50
N ARG A 76 3.89 4.73 17.46
CA ARG A 76 4.82 4.53 16.33
C ARG A 76 5.71 3.30 16.47
N TRP A 77 5.88 2.77 17.67
CA TRP A 77 6.92 1.79 17.97
C TRP A 77 6.81 0.50 17.16
N ALA A 78 5.62 -0.07 17.05
CA ALA A 78 5.44 -1.33 16.35
C ALA A 78 5.83 -1.23 14.87
N TRP A 79 5.46 -0.13 14.21
CA TRP A 79 5.83 0.13 12.83
C TRP A 79 7.34 0.31 12.64
N LEU A 80 7.98 1.07 13.54
CA LEU A 80 9.42 1.25 13.51
C LEU A 80 10.18 -0.06 13.76
N ALA A 81 9.68 -0.92 14.65
CA ALA A 81 10.26 -2.24 14.88
C ALA A 81 10.19 -3.14 13.63
N VAL A 82 9.05 -3.18 12.95
CA VAL A 82 8.91 -3.92 11.68
C VAL A 82 9.86 -3.37 10.63
N ASN A 83 9.94 -2.04 10.48
CA ASN A 83 10.87 -1.41 9.54
C ASN A 83 12.33 -1.72 9.87
N LEU A 84 12.70 -1.75 11.16
CA LEU A 84 14.07 -2.11 11.56
C LEU A 84 14.40 -3.56 11.17
N VAL A 85 13.49 -4.50 11.43
CA VAL A 85 13.70 -5.91 11.07
C VAL A 85 13.83 -6.08 9.55
N THR A 86 12.94 -5.47 8.77
CA THR A 86 13.00 -5.54 7.31
C THR A 86 14.26 -4.88 6.74
N ALA A 87 14.67 -3.74 7.29
CA ALA A 87 15.91 -3.07 6.90
C ALA A 87 17.15 -3.91 7.26
N PHE A 88 17.13 -4.60 8.42
CA PHE A 88 18.21 -5.51 8.80
C PHE A 88 18.32 -6.70 7.83
N ILE A 89 17.19 -7.32 7.47
CA ILE A 89 17.16 -8.40 6.46
C ILE A 89 17.73 -7.90 5.13
N ALA A 90 17.28 -6.74 4.65
CA ALA A 90 17.79 -6.14 3.42
C ALA A 90 19.31 -5.86 3.49
N SER A 91 19.81 -5.37 4.61
CA SER A 91 21.24 -5.16 4.85
C SER A 91 22.04 -6.47 4.76
N ARG A 92 21.50 -7.59 5.28
CA ARG A 92 22.19 -8.90 5.16
C ARG A 92 22.24 -9.40 3.73
N VAL A 93 21.17 -9.18 2.95
CA VAL A 93 21.16 -9.52 1.51
C VAL A 93 22.20 -8.68 0.77
N ILE A 94 22.28 -7.36 1.01
CA ILE A 94 23.27 -6.48 0.40
C ILE A 94 24.70 -6.94 0.75
N GLY A 95 24.95 -7.28 2.03
CA GLY A 95 26.26 -7.79 2.48
C GLY A 95 26.70 -9.06 1.80
N ALA A 96 25.77 -9.93 1.37
CA ALA A 96 26.11 -11.13 0.59
C ALA A 96 26.73 -10.81 -0.79
N PHE A 97 26.52 -9.59 -1.30
CA PHE A 97 27.07 -9.10 -2.58
C PHE A 97 28.19 -8.08 -2.42
N GLU A 98 28.79 -7.95 -1.20
CA GLU A 98 29.83 -6.98 -0.88
C GLU A 98 30.98 -6.98 -1.89
N GLY A 99 31.50 -8.15 -2.27
CA GLY A 99 32.60 -8.24 -3.22
C GLY A 99 32.25 -7.79 -4.66
N SER A 100 30.97 -7.75 -5.03
CA SER A 100 30.51 -7.16 -6.29
C SER A 100 30.38 -5.64 -6.18
N ILE A 101 29.96 -5.15 -5.01
CA ILE A 101 29.77 -3.73 -4.73
C ILE A 101 31.15 -3.04 -4.61
N GLU A 102 32.13 -3.68 -3.97
CA GLU A 102 33.49 -3.15 -3.87
C GLU A 102 34.15 -2.93 -5.24
N ARG A 103 33.89 -3.83 -6.19
CA ARG A 103 34.41 -3.70 -7.57
C ARG A 103 33.72 -2.58 -8.35
N LEU A 104 32.51 -2.22 -8.00
CA LEU A 104 31.68 -1.21 -8.66
C LEU A 104 30.98 -0.33 -7.62
N VAL A 105 31.74 0.60 -7.02
CA VAL A 105 31.26 1.56 -6.02
C VAL A 105 30.04 2.34 -6.52
N ALA A 106 29.93 2.56 -7.83
CA ALA A 106 28.75 3.16 -8.45
C ALA A 106 27.44 2.45 -8.12
N LEU A 107 27.45 1.11 -7.91
CA LEU A 107 26.25 0.37 -7.50
C LEU A 107 25.74 0.84 -6.15
N ALA A 108 26.64 1.04 -5.19
CA ALA A 108 26.25 1.52 -3.86
C ALA A 108 25.53 2.89 -3.91
N ALA A 109 26.02 3.80 -4.78
CA ALA A 109 25.40 5.11 -4.98
C ALA A 109 24.04 5.05 -5.69
N LEU A 110 23.83 4.05 -6.55
CA LEU A 110 22.60 3.92 -7.36
C LEU A 110 21.52 3.06 -6.68
N MET A 111 21.88 2.18 -5.73
CA MET A 111 20.92 1.32 -5.01
C MET A 111 19.76 2.07 -4.36
N PRO A 112 19.98 3.20 -3.65
CA PRO A 112 18.87 3.95 -3.03
C PRO A 112 17.84 4.46 -4.04
N ILE A 113 18.28 4.79 -5.25
CA ILE A 113 17.38 5.27 -6.32
C ILE A 113 16.46 4.15 -6.77
N VAL A 114 17.02 2.97 -7.04
CA VAL A 114 16.22 1.79 -7.43
C VAL A 114 15.24 1.41 -6.32
N ALA A 115 15.72 1.35 -5.08
CA ALA A 115 14.87 1.03 -3.93
C ALA A 115 13.76 2.05 -3.72
N GLY A 116 14.05 3.35 -3.85
CA GLY A 116 13.07 4.43 -3.71
C GLY A 116 11.96 4.37 -4.76
N ILE A 117 12.31 4.14 -6.03
CA ILE A 117 11.34 4.01 -7.12
C ILE A 117 10.43 2.80 -6.88
N GLY A 118 10.99 1.64 -6.51
CA GLY A 118 10.22 0.44 -6.22
C GLY A 118 9.31 0.61 -5.02
N GLY A 119 9.80 1.22 -3.94
CA GLY A 119 9.00 1.51 -2.74
C GLY A 119 7.82 2.42 -3.03
N ASN A 120 8.02 3.49 -3.78
CA ASN A 120 6.95 4.41 -4.18
C ASN A 120 5.92 3.72 -5.08
N SER A 121 6.35 2.93 -6.06
CA SER A 121 5.44 2.19 -6.93
C SER A 121 4.64 1.14 -6.17
N GLY A 122 5.27 0.40 -5.26
CA GLY A 122 4.59 -0.57 -4.39
C GLY A 122 3.53 0.10 -3.53
N ASN A 123 3.86 1.23 -2.92
CA ASN A 123 2.90 1.98 -2.10
C ASN A 123 1.70 2.49 -2.92
N GLN A 124 1.92 2.98 -4.14
CA GLN A 124 0.84 3.38 -5.05
C GLN A 124 -0.09 2.22 -5.38
N THR A 125 0.46 1.04 -5.68
CA THR A 125 -0.31 -0.17 -5.97
C THR A 125 -1.11 -0.62 -4.75
N ILE A 126 -0.49 -0.69 -3.57
CA ILE A 126 -1.16 -1.07 -2.32
C ILE A 126 -2.31 -0.12 -2.01
N THR A 127 -2.08 1.20 -2.05
CA THR A 127 -3.10 2.22 -1.78
C THR A 127 -4.31 2.07 -2.70
N MET A 128 -4.07 1.87 -3.99
CA MET A 128 -5.14 1.69 -4.97
C MET A 128 -5.96 0.42 -4.69
N ILE A 129 -5.31 -0.68 -4.32
CA ILE A 129 -5.97 -1.96 -4.08
C ILE A 129 -6.73 -1.96 -2.76
N VAL A 130 -6.13 -1.45 -1.68
CA VAL A 130 -6.81 -1.31 -0.38
C VAL A 130 -8.07 -0.46 -0.54
N ARG A 131 -8.00 0.64 -1.28
CA ARG A 131 -9.17 1.46 -1.60
C ARG A 131 -10.22 0.68 -2.40
N ALA A 132 -9.82 -0.09 -3.41
CA ALA A 132 -10.75 -0.88 -4.22
C ALA A 132 -11.44 -1.97 -3.39
N LEU A 133 -10.73 -2.60 -2.45
CA LEU A 133 -11.28 -3.56 -1.49
C LEU A 133 -12.27 -2.88 -0.54
N ALA A 134 -11.88 -1.74 0.04
CA ALA A 134 -12.74 -0.98 0.95
C ALA A 134 -14.06 -0.55 0.31
N MET A 135 -14.04 -0.22 -0.99
CA MET A 135 -15.24 0.16 -1.76
C MET A 135 -16.00 -1.03 -2.34
N GLY A 136 -15.57 -2.27 -2.07
CA GLY A 136 -16.22 -3.48 -2.64
C GLY A 136 -16.15 -3.57 -4.16
N GLN A 137 -15.19 -2.89 -4.79
CA GLN A 137 -15.03 -2.89 -6.25
C GLN A 137 -14.29 -4.13 -6.77
N LEU A 138 -13.62 -4.85 -5.88
CA LEU A 138 -12.91 -6.08 -6.22
C LEU A 138 -13.82 -7.28 -5.97
N GLN A 139 -14.17 -7.99 -7.04
CA GLN A 139 -14.94 -9.23 -6.93
C GLN A 139 -14.01 -10.45 -6.77
N PRO A 140 -14.43 -11.49 -6.06
CA PRO A 140 -13.69 -12.74 -5.98
C PRO A 140 -13.34 -13.27 -7.38
N GLY A 141 -12.06 -13.59 -7.62
CA GLY A 141 -11.57 -14.07 -8.91
C GLY A 141 -10.99 -13.00 -9.85
N GLN A 142 -11.12 -11.71 -9.56
CA GLN A 142 -10.54 -10.65 -10.38
C GLN A 142 -9.07 -10.33 -10.05
N ALA A 143 -8.53 -10.85 -8.96
CA ALA A 143 -7.15 -10.61 -8.51
C ALA A 143 -6.11 -10.90 -9.60
N ASN A 144 -6.28 -11.98 -10.38
CA ASN A 144 -5.35 -12.34 -11.46
C ASN A 144 -5.38 -11.34 -12.62
N ARG A 145 -6.56 -10.79 -12.95
CA ARG A 145 -6.68 -9.74 -13.98
C ARG A 145 -6.02 -8.45 -13.52
N LEU A 146 -6.21 -8.11 -12.26
CA LEU A 146 -5.59 -6.94 -11.64
C LEU A 146 -4.06 -7.08 -11.60
N TRP A 147 -3.55 -8.23 -11.15
CA TRP A 147 -2.13 -8.53 -11.14
C TRP A 147 -1.49 -8.38 -12.52
N ARG A 148 -2.10 -8.95 -13.57
CA ARG A 148 -1.60 -8.83 -14.94
C ARG A 148 -1.58 -7.38 -15.43
N LYS A 149 -2.59 -6.58 -15.07
CA LYS A 149 -2.65 -5.16 -15.38
C LYS A 149 -1.50 -4.41 -14.70
N GLU A 150 -1.33 -4.58 -13.38
CA GLU A 150 -0.28 -3.92 -12.61
C GLU A 150 1.12 -4.36 -13.06
N LEU A 151 1.29 -5.62 -13.41
CA LEU A 151 2.54 -6.12 -13.99
C LEU A 151 2.85 -5.42 -15.33
N GLY A 152 1.85 -5.26 -16.21
CA GLY A 152 2.00 -4.52 -17.47
C GLY A 152 2.40 -3.06 -17.25
N VAL A 153 1.75 -2.38 -16.30
CA VAL A 153 2.09 -1.00 -15.91
C VAL A 153 3.53 -0.92 -15.40
N SER A 154 3.94 -1.89 -14.57
CA SER A 154 5.30 -1.96 -14.00
C SER A 154 6.37 -2.20 -15.05
N VAL A 155 6.10 -3.04 -16.05
CA VAL A 155 7.04 -3.25 -17.17
C VAL A 155 7.23 -1.97 -17.98
N ILE A 156 6.14 -1.28 -18.32
CA ILE A 156 6.21 -0.02 -19.08
C ILE A 156 6.98 1.03 -18.28
N ASN A 157 6.61 1.26 -17.03
CA ASN A 157 7.31 2.20 -16.15
C ASN A 157 8.77 1.79 -15.91
N GLY A 158 9.04 0.50 -15.77
CA GLY A 158 10.39 -0.04 -15.60
C GLY A 158 11.28 0.25 -16.80
N VAL A 159 10.76 0.05 -18.00
CA VAL A 159 11.51 0.36 -19.23
C VAL A 159 11.74 1.86 -19.38
N VAL A 160 10.73 2.69 -19.11
CA VAL A 160 10.84 4.16 -19.23
C VAL A 160 11.79 4.73 -18.18
N TRP A 161 11.51 4.48 -16.90
CA TRP A 161 12.30 5.08 -15.82
C TRP A 161 13.63 4.36 -15.60
N GLY A 162 13.65 3.04 -15.76
CA GLY A 162 14.89 2.26 -15.74
C GLY A 162 15.79 2.60 -16.92
N GLY A 163 15.20 2.88 -18.10
CA GLY A 163 15.93 3.37 -19.26
C GLY A 163 16.52 4.75 -19.04
N ALA A 164 15.74 5.69 -18.50
CA ALA A 164 16.23 7.02 -18.14
C ALA A 164 17.40 6.93 -17.12
N MET A 165 17.23 6.13 -16.07
CA MET A 165 18.30 5.88 -15.08
C MET A 165 19.51 5.17 -15.69
N GLY A 166 19.28 4.24 -16.60
CA GLY A 166 20.34 3.56 -17.33
C GLY A 166 21.19 4.50 -18.18
N VAL A 167 20.53 5.43 -18.90
CA VAL A 167 21.22 6.48 -19.68
C VAL A 167 22.01 7.40 -18.75
N LEU A 168 21.42 7.85 -17.65
CA LEU A 168 22.12 8.70 -16.67
C LEU A 168 23.33 7.98 -16.07
N ALA A 169 23.21 6.72 -15.69
CA ALA A 169 24.30 5.91 -15.17
C ALA A 169 25.43 5.75 -16.21
N TRP A 170 25.07 5.50 -17.48
CA TRP A 170 26.04 5.44 -18.55
C TRP A 170 26.77 6.76 -18.76
N MET A 171 26.04 7.89 -18.76
CA MET A 171 26.65 9.22 -18.90
C MET A 171 27.59 9.59 -17.74
N LEU A 172 27.20 9.26 -16.51
CA LEU A 172 27.97 9.62 -15.32
C LEU A 172 29.21 8.76 -15.10
N TYR A 173 29.10 7.44 -15.40
CA TYR A 173 30.15 6.47 -15.09
C TYR A 173 30.87 5.91 -16.33
N GLY A 174 30.47 6.31 -17.54
CA GLY A 174 31.09 5.86 -18.78
C GLY A 174 30.87 4.37 -19.10
N SER A 175 30.02 3.66 -18.38
CA SER A 175 29.81 2.22 -18.48
C SER A 175 28.42 1.88 -19.04
N PHE A 176 28.37 1.44 -20.28
CA PHE A 176 27.13 0.98 -20.91
C PHE A 176 26.52 -0.23 -20.19
N SER A 177 27.37 -1.15 -19.72
CA SER A 177 26.94 -2.33 -18.95
C SER A 177 26.24 -1.92 -17.65
N LEU A 178 26.72 -0.89 -16.96
CA LEU A 178 26.08 -0.35 -15.76
C LEU A 178 24.70 0.22 -16.10
N GLY A 179 24.56 0.91 -17.22
CA GLY A 179 23.29 1.40 -17.73
C GLY A 179 22.26 0.29 -17.94
N LEU A 180 22.68 -0.81 -18.56
CA LEU A 180 21.81 -2.00 -18.76
C LEU A 180 21.42 -2.66 -17.42
N VAL A 181 22.34 -2.74 -16.47
CA VAL A 181 22.06 -3.26 -15.13
C VAL A 181 21.01 -2.40 -14.44
N MET A 182 21.12 -1.07 -14.54
CA MET A 182 20.14 -0.15 -13.95
C MET A 182 18.74 -0.27 -14.57
N LEU A 183 18.67 -0.41 -15.90
CA LEU A 183 17.41 -0.67 -16.60
C LEU A 183 16.76 -1.98 -16.10
N ALA A 184 17.54 -3.07 -16.08
CA ALA A 184 17.03 -4.37 -15.66
C ALA A 184 16.63 -4.37 -14.18
N ALA A 185 17.48 -3.86 -13.29
CA ALA A 185 17.22 -3.80 -11.85
C ALA A 185 15.99 -2.98 -11.52
N THR A 186 15.82 -1.80 -12.14
CA THR A 186 14.63 -0.95 -11.92
C THR A 186 13.37 -1.64 -12.43
N THR A 187 13.41 -2.26 -13.62
CA THR A 187 12.26 -2.96 -14.18
C THR A 187 11.84 -4.15 -13.29
N LEU A 188 12.79 -4.99 -12.89
CA LEU A 188 12.53 -6.14 -12.02
C LEU A 188 12.02 -5.70 -10.65
N ASN A 189 12.58 -4.65 -10.08
CA ASN A 189 12.13 -4.10 -8.79
C ASN A 189 10.69 -3.59 -8.86
N LEU A 190 10.30 -2.88 -9.91
CA LEU A 190 8.93 -2.43 -10.12
C LEU A 190 7.95 -3.59 -10.31
N MET A 191 8.34 -4.63 -11.06
CA MET A 191 7.52 -5.83 -11.22
C MET A 191 7.31 -6.56 -9.89
N LEU A 192 8.36 -6.66 -9.06
CA LEU A 192 8.27 -7.26 -7.74
C LEU A 192 7.40 -6.43 -6.81
N ALA A 193 7.57 -5.11 -6.81
CA ALA A 193 6.77 -4.16 -6.02
C ALA A 193 5.28 -4.25 -6.38
N ALA A 194 4.94 -4.29 -7.66
CA ALA A 194 3.55 -4.47 -8.11
C ALA A 194 2.98 -5.84 -7.71
N THR A 195 3.78 -6.90 -7.85
CA THR A 195 3.35 -8.24 -7.45
C THR A 195 3.03 -8.31 -5.96
N MET A 196 3.92 -7.80 -5.11
CA MET A 196 3.68 -7.76 -3.67
C MET A 196 2.56 -6.80 -3.29
N GLY A 197 2.46 -5.66 -3.98
CA GLY A 197 1.40 -4.68 -3.78
C GLY A 197 0.00 -5.20 -4.10
N VAL A 198 -0.12 -6.18 -5.00
CA VAL A 198 -1.38 -6.88 -5.27
C VAL A 198 -1.60 -8.04 -4.31
N LEU A 199 -0.59 -8.90 -4.12
CA LEU A 199 -0.72 -10.14 -3.36
C LEU A 199 -1.02 -9.89 -1.88
N ILE A 200 -0.29 -8.98 -1.22
CA ILE A 200 -0.42 -8.78 0.22
C ILE A 200 -1.84 -8.35 0.59
N PRO A 201 -2.44 -7.29 0.02
CA PRO A 201 -3.81 -6.90 0.37
C PRO A 201 -4.85 -7.96 0.03
N THR A 202 -4.69 -8.66 -1.10
CA THR A 202 -5.67 -9.68 -1.53
C THR A 202 -5.59 -10.98 -0.72
N MET A 203 -4.50 -11.25 -0.02
CA MET A 203 -4.36 -12.40 0.88
C MET A 203 -4.86 -12.12 2.31
N MET A 204 -5.01 -10.83 2.67
CA MET A 204 -5.48 -10.40 3.99
C MET A 204 -7.00 -10.23 4.06
N GLU A 205 -7.71 -10.38 2.95
CA GLU A 205 -9.18 -10.37 2.84
C GLU A 205 -9.76 -11.75 3.22
#